data_ccc7d99c2242fdd32350d15b416f10e8
#
_entry.id   ccc7d99c2242fdd32350d15b416f10e8
#
_cell.length_a   1.000
_cell.length_b   1.000
_cell.length_c   1.000
_cell.angle_alpha   90.00
_cell.angle_beta   90.00
_cell.angle_gamma   90.00
#
_symmetry.space_group_name_H-M   'P 1'
#
loop_
_entity.id
_entity.type
_entity.pdbx_description
1 polymer ?
#
loop_
_entity_poly.entity_id
_entity_poly.type
_entity_poly.pdbx_seq_one_letter_code
_entity_poly.pdbx_strand_id
1 'polypeptide(L)'
;MRERGIYPGKAPIGYCNSVVNNRKSIFPDEQVGKVQLLFDAFLQSEIGIRELLKIAQMVKLHTTTGKLISRRTLIHMLQNPFYSGKMKSGGKLYRHIYVPLVNDMIFDAVQKKLDWELGKITNEETEVKVVI
;
A
#
# COMPACT_ATOMS: atom_id res chain seq x y z
N MET A 1 2.20 -15.35 -18.00
CA MET A 1 3.04 -14.29 -17.41
C MET A 1 2.79 -14.09 -15.93
N ARG A 2 1.51 -14.02 -15.52
CA ARG A 2 1.13 -13.85 -14.11
C ARG A 2 1.60 -14.99 -13.24
N GLU A 3 1.53 -16.20 -13.76
CA GLU A 3 1.97 -17.42 -13.04
C GLU A 3 3.46 -17.43 -12.76
N ARG A 4 4.24 -16.63 -13.51
CA ARG A 4 5.68 -16.51 -13.31
C ARG A 4 6.02 -15.40 -12.31
N GLY A 5 5.00 -14.77 -11.70
CA GLY A 5 5.20 -13.68 -10.75
C GLY A 5 5.45 -12.32 -11.38
N ILE A 6 5.17 -12.18 -12.67
CA ILE A 6 5.36 -10.91 -13.36
C ILE A 6 4.09 -10.06 -13.27
N TYR A 7 4.24 -8.85 -12.74
CA TYR A 7 3.13 -7.93 -12.58
C TYR A 7 2.69 -7.37 -13.93
N PRO A 8 1.41 -7.51 -14.32
CA PRO A 8 0.96 -7.12 -15.66
C PRO A 8 0.67 -5.64 -15.85
N GLY A 9 0.62 -4.86 -14.78
CA GLY A 9 0.24 -3.46 -14.83
C GLY A 9 1.40 -2.51 -14.59
N LYS A 10 1.04 -1.25 -14.33
CA LYS A 10 2.01 -0.23 -13.97
C LYS A 10 2.53 -0.48 -12.56
N ALA A 11 3.78 -0.10 -12.32
CA ALA A 11 4.38 -0.24 -11.00
C ALA A 11 3.61 0.60 -9.97
N PRO A 12 3.36 0.06 -8.77
CA PRO A 12 2.73 0.84 -7.71
C PRO A 12 3.69 1.90 -7.17
N ILE A 13 3.16 2.82 -6.35
CA ILE A 13 3.96 3.88 -5.73
C ILE A 13 5.12 3.25 -4.95
N GLY A 14 6.32 3.78 -5.10
CA GLY A 14 7.53 3.23 -4.49
C GLY A 14 8.32 2.30 -5.41
N TYR A 15 7.75 2.00 -6.58
CA TYR A 15 8.40 1.19 -7.60
C TYR A 15 8.35 1.93 -8.94
N CYS A 16 9.25 1.56 -9.82
CA CYS A 16 9.25 2.09 -11.19
C CYS A 16 9.39 0.96 -12.19
N ASN A 17 8.83 1.17 -13.37
CA ASN A 17 9.01 0.26 -14.50
C ASN A 17 10.36 0.55 -15.16
N SER A 18 11.08 -0.50 -15.51
CA SER A 18 12.37 -0.37 -16.15
C SER A 18 12.56 -1.51 -17.14
N VAL A 19 13.61 -1.41 -17.97
CA VAL A 19 13.95 -2.44 -18.93
C VAL A 19 15.36 -2.93 -18.63
N VAL A 20 15.50 -4.24 -18.39
CA VAL A 20 16.79 -4.89 -18.15
C VAL A 20 16.90 -6.05 -19.12
N ASN A 21 18.00 -6.10 -19.87
CA ASN A 21 18.22 -7.14 -20.89
C ASN A 21 17.03 -7.31 -21.83
N ASN A 22 16.51 -6.17 -22.33
CA ASN A 22 15.35 -6.10 -23.23
C ASN A 22 14.06 -6.66 -22.65
N ARG A 23 13.99 -6.81 -21.32
CA ARG A 23 12.78 -7.27 -20.63
C ARG A 23 12.29 -6.19 -19.68
N LYS A 24 10.98 -5.99 -19.65
CA LYS A 24 10.36 -5.09 -18.69
C LYS A 24 10.46 -5.66 -17.28
N SER A 25 10.81 -4.83 -16.34
CA SER A 25 10.87 -5.23 -14.93
C SER A 25 10.44 -4.07 -14.06
N ILE A 26 10.30 -4.34 -12.76
CA ILE A 26 9.85 -3.36 -11.78
C ILE A 26 10.87 -3.33 -10.65
N PHE A 27 11.35 -2.14 -10.32
CA PHE A 27 12.35 -1.95 -9.28
C PHE A 27 11.87 -0.91 -8.26
N PRO A 28 12.33 -1.00 -7.00
CA PRO A 28 12.09 0.08 -6.04
C PRO A 28 12.66 1.40 -6.59
N ASP A 29 11.93 2.49 -6.40
CA ASP A 29 12.39 3.81 -6.82
C ASP A 29 12.80 4.66 -5.61
N GLU A 30 13.03 5.95 -5.83
CA GLU A 30 13.46 6.87 -4.77
C GLU A 30 12.42 7.05 -3.66
N GLN A 31 11.16 6.70 -3.91
CA GLN A 31 10.10 6.82 -2.91
C GLN A 31 9.96 5.60 -2.01
N VAL A 32 10.77 4.56 -2.25
CA VAL A 32 10.66 3.30 -1.51
C VAL A 32 10.75 3.51 0.01
N GLY A 33 11.68 4.35 0.45
CA GLY A 33 11.83 4.64 1.88
C GLY A 33 10.62 5.33 2.48
N LYS A 34 9.97 6.19 1.71
CA LYS A 34 8.75 6.88 2.15
C LYS A 34 7.60 5.90 2.33
N VAL A 35 7.45 4.96 1.41
CA VAL A 35 6.40 3.94 1.51
C VAL A 35 6.63 3.04 2.72
N GLN A 36 7.87 2.58 2.92
CA GLN A 36 8.23 1.78 4.09
C GLN A 36 7.94 2.54 5.38
N LEU A 37 8.30 3.81 5.43
CA LEU A 37 8.02 4.66 6.58
C LEU A 37 6.53 4.69 6.90
N LEU A 38 5.68 4.79 5.90
CA LEU A 38 4.24 4.84 6.10
C LEU A 38 3.69 3.53 6.63
N PHE A 39 4.15 2.39 6.12
CA PHE A 39 3.75 1.10 6.66
C PHE A 39 4.15 0.96 8.13
N ASP A 40 5.38 1.32 8.47
CA ASP A 40 5.86 1.24 9.84
C ASP A 40 5.14 2.21 10.77
N ALA A 41 4.96 3.45 10.32
CA ALA A 41 4.27 4.47 11.11
C ALA A 41 2.84 4.10 11.43
N PHE A 42 2.15 3.47 10.48
CA PHE A 42 0.76 3.09 10.66
C PHE A 42 0.56 2.05 11.76
N LEU A 43 1.60 1.31 12.11
CA LEU A 43 1.54 0.32 13.19
C LEU A 43 1.64 0.95 14.57
N GLN A 44 1.98 2.21 14.67
CA GLN A 44 2.01 2.92 15.95
C GLN A 44 0.59 3.27 16.39
N SER A 45 0.29 3.07 17.65
CA SER A 45 -1.08 3.17 18.16
C SER A 45 -1.73 4.53 18.00
N GLU A 46 -0.95 5.61 18.04
CA GLU A 46 -1.47 6.96 17.90
C GLU A 46 -1.59 7.46 16.46
N ILE A 47 -1.17 6.65 15.48
CA ILE A 47 -1.20 7.04 14.07
C ILE A 47 -2.40 6.39 13.39
N GLY A 48 -3.44 7.18 13.11
CA GLY A 48 -4.56 6.73 12.29
C GLY A 48 -4.36 7.14 10.84
N ILE A 49 -5.37 6.90 10.00
CA ILE A 49 -5.30 7.23 8.58
C ILE A 49 -5.11 8.73 8.36
N ARG A 50 -5.78 9.55 9.16
CA ARG A 50 -5.66 11.01 9.06
C ARG A 50 -4.24 11.47 9.32
N GLU A 51 -3.62 10.99 10.40
CA GLU A 51 -2.24 11.31 10.75
C GLU A 51 -1.27 10.78 9.71
N LEU A 52 -1.53 9.57 9.22
CA LEU A 52 -0.69 8.95 8.19
C LEU A 52 -0.71 9.76 6.90
N LEU A 53 -1.88 10.27 6.51
CA LEU A 53 -1.98 11.12 5.31
C LEU A 53 -1.15 12.39 5.48
N LYS A 54 -1.18 12.99 6.66
CA LYS A 54 -0.35 14.17 6.94
C LYS A 54 1.14 13.86 6.79
N ILE A 55 1.57 12.72 7.32
CA ILE A 55 2.97 12.28 7.18
C ILE A 55 3.32 12.08 5.72
N ALA A 56 2.45 11.43 4.96
CA ALA A 56 2.67 11.19 3.53
C ALA A 56 2.84 12.50 2.77
N GLN A 57 2.05 13.51 3.10
CA GLN A 57 2.14 14.82 2.46
C GLN A 57 3.37 15.58 2.90
N MET A 58 3.77 15.44 4.16
CA MET A 58 4.99 16.07 4.69
C MET A 58 6.25 15.55 3.99
N VAL A 59 6.31 14.25 3.73
CA VAL A 59 7.46 13.67 3.01
C VAL A 59 7.30 13.80 1.50
N LYS A 60 6.24 14.44 1.05
CA LYS A 60 5.95 14.69 -0.36
C LYS A 60 5.85 13.42 -1.20
N LEU A 61 5.25 12.40 -0.62
CA LEU A 61 4.94 11.20 -1.39
C LEU A 61 3.93 11.56 -2.48
N HIS A 62 4.21 11.15 -3.70
CA HIS A 62 3.41 11.53 -4.84
C HIS A 62 3.09 10.32 -5.73
N THR A 63 2.04 10.47 -6.53
CA THR A 63 1.63 9.46 -7.50
C THR A 63 2.57 9.46 -8.70
N THR A 64 2.41 8.49 -9.59
CA THR A 64 3.20 8.41 -10.81
C THR A 64 3.00 9.62 -11.72
N THR A 65 1.91 10.37 -11.54
CA THR A 65 1.65 11.61 -12.29
C THR A 65 2.16 12.86 -11.57
N GLY A 66 2.83 12.70 -10.44
CA GLY A 66 3.45 13.81 -9.71
C GLY A 66 2.54 14.54 -8.72
N LYS A 67 1.34 14.04 -8.49
CA LYS A 67 0.40 14.64 -7.54
C LYS A 67 0.61 14.08 -6.14
N LEU A 68 0.46 14.92 -5.12
CA LEU A 68 0.47 14.44 -3.74
C LEU A 68 -0.66 13.42 -3.57
N ILE A 69 -0.42 12.40 -2.76
CA ILE A 69 -1.41 11.34 -2.61
C ILE A 69 -2.61 11.81 -1.80
N SER A 70 -3.78 11.31 -2.19
CA SER A 70 -5.03 11.55 -1.47
C SER A 70 -5.25 10.46 -0.44
N ARG A 71 -6.26 10.65 0.42
CA ARG A 71 -6.67 9.64 1.39
C ARG A 71 -7.00 8.31 0.70
N ARG A 72 -7.74 8.38 -0.40
CA ARG A 72 -8.13 7.20 -1.17
C ARG A 72 -6.91 6.47 -1.72
N THR A 73 -5.97 7.20 -2.29
CA THR A 73 -4.74 6.62 -2.83
C THR A 73 -3.91 5.98 -1.71
N LEU A 74 -3.82 6.64 -0.56
CA LEU A 74 -3.10 6.10 0.59
C LEU A 74 -3.70 4.78 1.05
N ILE A 75 -5.02 4.71 1.17
CA ILE A 75 -5.70 3.48 1.58
C ILE A 75 -5.45 2.36 0.57
N HIS A 76 -5.58 2.66 -0.72
CA HIS A 76 -5.32 1.67 -1.76
C HIS A 76 -3.88 1.18 -1.73
N MET A 77 -2.93 2.09 -1.49
CA MET A 77 -1.52 1.72 -1.36
C MET A 77 -1.32 0.74 -0.21
N LEU A 78 -1.87 1.04 0.96
CA LEU A 78 -1.75 0.17 2.13
C LEU A 78 -2.36 -1.21 1.91
N GLN A 79 -3.37 -1.31 1.04
CA GLN A 79 -4.07 -2.56 0.75
C GLN A 79 -3.43 -3.37 -0.38
N ASN A 80 -2.45 -2.82 -1.06
CA ASN A 80 -1.87 -3.48 -2.22
C ASN A 80 -0.88 -4.57 -1.80
N PRO A 81 -1.19 -5.84 -2.02
CA PRO A 81 -0.31 -6.94 -1.60
C PRO A 81 1.02 -6.97 -2.33
N PHE A 82 1.18 -6.18 -3.38
CA PHE A 82 2.45 -6.09 -4.09
C PHE A 82 3.60 -5.72 -3.16
N TYR A 83 3.34 -4.89 -2.15
CA TYR A 83 4.36 -4.43 -1.22
C TYR A 83 4.90 -5.55 -0.33
N SER A 84 4.14 -6.63 -0.14
CA SER A 84 4.59 -7.79 0.64
C SER A 84 5.05 -8.97 -0.25
N GLY A 85 5.21 -8.73 -1.53
CA GLY A 85 5.72 -9.75 -2.44
C GLY A 85 4.67 -10.53 -3.20
N LYS A 86 3.42 -10.06 -3.20
CA LYS A 86 2.31 -10.75 -3.84
C LYS A 86 1.57 -9.82 -4.79
N MET A 87 0.82 -10.39 -5.73
CA MET A 87 -0.01 -9.61 -6.64
C MET A 87 -1.33 -10.34 -6.88
N LYS A 88 -2.39 -9.57 -7.07
CA LYS A 88 -3.69 -10.13 -7.41
C LYS A 88 -3.87 -10.15 -8.93
N SER A 89 -4.41 -11.24 -9.44
CA SER A 89 -4.74 -11.36 -10.84
C SER A 89 -5.85 -12.38 -11.01
N GLY A 90 -6.94 -11.98 -11.66
CA GLY A 90 -8.07 -12.87 -11.88
C GLY A 90 -8.68 -13.40 -10.60
N GLY A 91 -8.65 -12.61 -9.52
CA GLY A 91 -9.20 -13.04 -8.23
C GLY A 91 -8.28 -13.93 -7.41
N LYS A 92 -7.11 -14.29 -7.94
CA LYS A 92 -6.13 -15.11 -7.24
C LYS A 92 -4.92 -14.28 -6.82
N LEU A 93 -4.25 -14.73 -5.77
CA LEU A 93 -3.06 -14.10 -5.23
C LEU A 93 -1.83 -14.93 -5.66
N TYR A 94 -0.88 -14.27 -6.31
CA TYR A 94 0.36 -14.89 -6.76
C TYR A 94 1.55 -14.22 -6.09
N ARG A 95 2.63 -14.96 -5.87
CA ARG A 95 3.88 -14.37 -5.42
C ARG A 95 4.59 -13.76 -6.63
N HIS A 96 5.00 -12.49 -6.51
CA HIS A 96 5.74 -11.85 -7.60
C HIS A 96 7.25 -12.00 -7.40
N ILE A 97 8.00 -11.66 -8.45
CA ILE A 97 9.45 -11.85 -8.49
C ILE A 97 10.24 -10.62 -8.07
N TYR A 98 9.55 -9.52 -7.75
CA TYR A 98 10.19 -8.25 -7.45
C TYR A 98 10.51 -8.12 -5.96
N VAL A 99 11.33 -7.10 -5.62
CA VAL A 99 11.72 -6.87 -4.23
C VAL A 99 10.52 -6.40 -3.41
N PRO A 100 10.11 -7.12 -2.36
CA PRO A 100 9.05 -6.64 -1.49
C PRO A 100 9.57 -5.55 -0.57
N LEU A 101 8.69 -4.58 -0.20
CA LEU A 101 9.05 -3.49 0.71
C LEU A 101 8.81 -3.84 2.16
N VAL A 102 7.86 -4.70 2.44
CA VAL A 102 7.52 -5.12 3.79
C VAL A 102 7.35 -6.63 3.82
N ASN A 103 7.51 -7.23 5.01
CA ASN A 103 7.25 -8.65 5.14
C ASN A 103 5.75 -8.91 5.35
N ASP A 104 5.36 -10.18 5.26
CA ASP A 104 3.96 -10.58 5.40
C ASP A 104 3.40 -10.17 6.76
N MET A 105 4.18 -10.30 7.82
CA MET A 105 3.75 -9.96 9.18
C MET A 105 3.36 -8.48 9.29
N ILE A 106 4.21 -7.61 8.76
CA ILE A 106 3.94 -6.16 8.77
C ILE A 106 2.74 -5.85 7.91
N PHE A 107 2.68 -6.43 6.72
CA PHE A 107 1.56 -6.19 5.81
C PHE A 107 0.23 -6.64 6.44
N ASP A 108 0.21 -7.83 7.03
CA ASP A 108 -1.01 -8.35 7.66
C ASP A 108 -1.44 -7.49 8.86
N ALA A 109 -0.48 -7.03 9.66
CA ALA A 109 -0.77 -6.14 10.79
C ALA A 109 -1.36 -4.82 10.30
N VAL A 110 -0.84 -4.28 9.19
CA VAL A 110 -1.38 -3.05 8.58
C VAL A 110 -2.81 -3.29 8.11
N GLN A 111 -3.09 -4.45 7.49
CA GLN A 111 -4.44 -4.75 7.03
C GLN A 111 -5.43 -4.83 8.20
N LYS A 112 -5.04 -5.47 9.29
CA LYS A 112 -5.91 -5.55 10.48
C LYS A 112 -6.22 -4.18 11.05
N LYS A 113 -5.20 -3.33 11.18
CA LYS A 113 -5.41 -1.97 11.68
C LYS A 113 -6.25 -1.15 10.71
N LEU A 114 -6.01 -1.29 9.41
CA LEU A 114 -6.75 -0.56 8.38
C LEU A 114 -8.23 -0.95 8.41
N ASP A 115 -8.52 -2.25 8.51
CA ASP A 115 -9.89 -2.73 8.62
C ASP A 115 -10.56 -2.15 9.86
N TRP A 116 -9.84 -2.12 10.98
CA TRP A 116 -10.35 -1.54 12.21
C TRP A 116 -10.62 -0.04 12.07
N GLU A 117 -9.69 0.70 11.46
CA GLU A 117 -9.84 2.14 11.25
C GLU A 117 -11.02 2.46 10.33
N LEU A 118 -11.16 1.71 9.24
CA LEU A 118 -12.27 1.90 8.31
C LEU A 118 -13.59 1.47 8.93
N GLY A 119 -13.57 0.36 9.68
CA GLY A 119 -14.72 -0.12 10.43
C GLY A 119 -15.12 0.82 11.55
N LYS A 120 -14.15 1.47 12.18
CA LYS A 120 -14.41 2.46 13.23
C LYS A 120 -15.23 3.63 12.70
N ILE A 121 -14.86 4.13 11.52
CA ILE A 121 -15.61 5.21 10.89
C ILE A 121 -17.05 4.76 10.60
N THR A 122 -17.20 3.57 10.03
CA THR A 122 -18.50 2.98 9.75
C THR A 122 -19.25 2.69 11.04
N ASN A 123 -18.55 2.15 12.04
CA ASN A 123 -19.15 1.80 13.33
C ASN A 123 -19.61 3.03 14.10
N GLU A 124 -18.92 4.14 14.00
CA GLU A 124 -19.36 5.39 14.60
C GLU A 124 -20.72 5.80 14.07
N GLU A 125 -20.93 5.69 12.78
CA GLU A 125 -22.22 5.96 12.16
C GLU A 125 -23.26 4.93 12.60
N THR A 126 -22.85 3.67 12.72
CA THR A 126 -23.72 2.58 13.12
C THR A 126 -23.99 2.59 14.61
N GLU A 127 -22.99 2.88 15.44
CA GLU A 127 -23.13 2.93 16.89
C GLU A 127 -24.12 3.98 17.34
N VAL A 128 -24.17 5.10 16.65
CA VAL A 128 -25.18 6.11 16.92
C VAL A 128 -26.58 5.49 16.77
N LYS A 129 -26.70 4.49 15.94
CA LYS A 129 -27.98 3.79 15.73
C LYS A 129 -28.18 2.60 16.65
N VAL A 130 -27.09 1.90 16.97
CA VAL A 130 -27.14 0.63 17.71
C VAL A 130 -27.04 0.83 19.21
N VAL A 131 -26.19 1.71 19.66
CA VAL A 131 -26.01 2.00 21.08
C VAL A 131 -27.26 2.67 21.65
N ILE A 132 -27.92 3.38 20.82
CA ILE A 132 -29.19 3.99 21.17
C ILE A 132 -30.29 2.93 21.19
#